data_6a201fb577d4b7a1d42abfebb36d5b0b
#
_entry.id   6a201fb577d4b7a1d42abfebb36d5b0b
#
_cell.length_a   1.000
_cell.length_b   1.000
_cell.length_c   1.000
_cell.angle_alpha   90.00
_cell.angle_beta   90.00
_cell.angle_gamma   90.00
#
_symmetry.space_group_name_H-M   'P 1'
#
loop_
_entity.id
_entity.type
_entity.pdbx_description
1 polymer ?
#
loop_
_entity_poly.entity_id
_entity_poly.type
_entity_poly.pdbx_seq_one_letter_code
_entity_poly.pdbx_strand_id
1 'polypeptide(L)'
;MSLLLRSVLLIIAIIGSHSAFAYDHSYKSYNEILKQVVVVDGHQSFVDYAKLKSDTSDLDDFIQGIEYTGKTEFDAWSREQQMAFLINAYNALTIKLILTEYPVDSIKDYGGFIVNSPWYRNFFTLFGKDSTLNFIEHDLLRKQYKEPRLHFVLVCASRSCPPLINEAYVADKLEQQFADATTNFLGDTERNRFDAENDKLELSKIFKWYKKDFIASAGSVNAYVAPLMTDDAEIQTLIANQETKIRFLEYDWSLNDTKQ
;
A
#
# COMPACT_ATOMS: atom_id res chain seq x y z
N MET A 1 61.84 -29.53 -42.98
CA MET A 1 60.61 -30.21 -42.47
C MET A 1 60.23 -29.53 -41.20
N SER A 2 59.31 -28.59 -41.30
CA SER A 2 58.89 -27.65 -40.20
C SER A 2 57.54 -28.13 -39.66
N LEU A 3 57.52 -28.55 -38.39
CA LEU A 3 56.29 -28.90 -37.65
C LEU A 3 55.72 -27.59 -37.07
N LEU A 4 54.59 -27.14 -37.61
CA LEU A 4 53.76 -26.08 -37.03
C LEU A 4 52.90 -26.68 -35.92
N LEU A 5 53.21 -26.32 -34.65
CA LEU A 5 52.38 -26.62 -33.48
C LEU A 5 51.23 -25.60 -33.49
N ARG A 6 50.00 -26.07 -33.71
CA ARG A 6 48.79 -25.27 -33.55
C ARG A 6 48.31 -25.38 -32.07
N SER A 7 48.56 -24.33 -31.29
CA SER A 7 48.01 -24.21 -29.96
C SER A 7 46.51 -23.83 -30.05
N VAL A 8 45.63 -24.73 -29.64
CA VAL A 8 44.19 -24.46 -29.47
C VAL A 8 44.02 -23.91 -28.06
N LEU A 9 43.74 -22.60 -27.97
CA LEU A 9 43.29 -21.98 -26.72
C LEU A 9 41.84 -22.37 -26.47
N LEU A 10 41.60 -23.19 -25.46
CA LEU A 10 40.26 -23.51 -24.95
C LEU A 10 39.85 -22.38 -24.01
N ILE A 11 38.97 -21.47 -24.46
CA ILE A 11 38.33 -20.47 -23.60
C ILE A 11 37.20 -21.17 -22.84
N ILE A 12 37.46 -21.53 -21.59
CA ILE A 12 36.38 -21.97 -20.68
C ILE A 12 35.64 -20.71 -20.21
N ALA A 13 34.49 -20.47 -20.81
CA ALA A 13 33.53 -19.49 -20.29
C ALA A 13 32.96 -20.06 -18.98
N ILE A 14 33.44 -19.55 -17.85
CA ILE A 14 32.81 -19.77 -16.55
C ILE A 14 31.51 -18.97 -16.57
N ILE A 15 30.41 -19.64 -16.93
CA ILE A 15 29.06 -19.12 -16.70
C ILE A 15 28.84 -19.24 -15.20
N GLY A 16 29.14 -18.18 -14.48
CA GLY A 16 28.76 -18.05 -13.08
C GLY A 16 27.22 -18.09 -13.01
N SER A 17 26.70 -19.26 -12.63
CA SER A 17 25.29 -19.36 -12.23
C SER A 17 25.11 -18.51 -10.97
N HIS A 18 24.68 -17.27 -11.15
CA HIS A 18 24.08 -16.51 -10.06
C HIS A 18 22.81 -17.27 -9.70
N SER A 19 22.86 -17.99 -8.59
CA SER A 19 21.63 -18.46 -7.96
C SER A 19 20.85 -17.22 -7.56
N ALA A 20 19.93 -16.80 -8.40
CA ALA A 20 18.95 -15.81 -8.00
C ALA A 20 18.17 -16.47 -6.85
N PHE A 21 18.39 -16.01 -5.63
CA PHE A 21 17.54 -16.41 -4.52
C PHE A 21 16.14 -15.94 -4.87
N ALA A 22 15.16 -16.87 -4.88
CA ALA A 22 13.78 -16.53 -5.09
C ALA A 22 13.35 -15.50 -4.03
N TYR A 23 12.53 -14.53 -4.42
CA TYR A 23 12.01 -13.52 -3.50
C TYR A 23 11.28 -14.17 -2.32
N ASP A 24 11.56 -13.70 -1.09
CA ASP A 24 10.93 -14.22 0.13
C ASP A 24 9.51 -13.64 0.31
N HIS A 25 8.51 -14.37 -0.15
CA HIS A 25 7.10 -14.01 0.00
C HIS A 25 6.55 -14.16 1.43
N SER A 26 7.36 -14.60 2.40
CA SER A 26 6.95 -14.60 3.80
C SER A 26 6.98 -13.20 4.43
N TYR A 27 7.74 -12.26 3.86
CA TYR A 27 7.94 -10.90 4.34
C TYR A 27 8.35 -10.83 5.82
N LYS A 28 9.05 -11.83 6.31
CA LYS A 28 9.38 -11.96 7.74
C LYS A 28 10.12 -10.75 8.28
N SER A 29 11.13 -10.24 7.57
CA SER A 29 11.89 -9.06 7.99
C SER A 29 11.00 -7.82 8.08
N TYR A 30 10.20 -7.56 7.06
CA TYR A 30 9.28 -6.41 7.05
C TYR A 30 8.20 -6.53 8.15
N ASN A 31 7.70 -7.73 8.37
CA ASN A 31 6.76 -8.01 9.45
C ASN A 31 7.33 -7.69 10.84
N GLU A 32 8.60 -8.00 11.09
CA GLU A 32 9.27 -7.65 12.35
C GLU A 32 9.46 -6.13 12.50
N ILE A 33 9.75 -5.41 11.40
CA ILE A 33 9.78 -3.94 11.41
C ILE A 33 8.41 -3.38 11.82
N LEU A 34 7.34 -3.81 11.14
CA LEU A 34 5.98 -3.31 11.40
C LEU A 34 5.56 -3.54 12.85
N LYS A 35 5.81 -4.72 13.42
CA LYS A 35 5.52 -5.02 14.83
C LYS A 35 6.23 -4.10 15.81
N GLN A 36 7.42 -3.63 15.46
CA GLN A 36 8.23 -2.78 16.33
C GLN A 36 7.82 -1.31 16.31
N VAL A 37 7.26 -0.83 15.20
CA VAL A 37 7.04 0.59 14.96
C VAL A 37 5.57 0.98 14.75
N VAL A 38 4.68 0.03 14.48
CA VAL A 38 3.26 0.30 14.31
C VAL A 38 2.50 0.04 15.59
N VAL A 39 1.88 1.09 16.12
CA VAL A 39 1.00 1.04 17.29
C VAL A 39 -0.44 1.08 16.81
N VAL A 40 -1.20 0.01 17.08
CA VAL A 40 -2.63 -0.08 16.74
C VAL A 40 -3.44 0.44 17.94
N ASP A 41 -4.37 1.37 17.67
CA ASP A 41 -5.27 1.94 18.66
C ASP A 41 -6.70 2.00 18.09
N GLY A 42 -7.53 1.05 18.50
CA GLY A 42 -8.88 0.87 17.96
C GLY A 42 -8.86 0.68 16.44
N HIS A 43 -9.56 1.57 15.74
CA HIS A 43 -9.63 1.59 14.28
C HIS A 43 -8.50 2.38 13.61
N GLN A 44 -7.54 2.89 14.38
CA GLN A 44 -6.43 3.70 13.88
C GLN A 44 -5.08 3.02 14.13
N SER A 45 -4.05 3.52 13.48
CA SER A 45 -2.68 3.14 13.76
C SER A 45 -1.73 4.34 13.63
N PHE A 46 -0.69 4.29 14.45
CA PHE A 46 0.36 5.32 14.48
C PHE A 46 1.70 4.64 14.23
N VAL A 47 2.62 5.37 13.62
CA VAL A 47 3.97 4.87 13.34
C VAL A 47 4.98 5.62 14.20
N ASP A 48 5.85 4.88 14.89
CA ASP A 48 6.99 5.48 15.61
C ASP A 48 8.12 5.80 14.61
N TYR A 49 7.91 6.92 13.88
CA TYR A 49 8.90 7.39 12.89
C TYR A 49 10.22 7.78 13.55
N ALA A 50 10.21 8.26 14.79
CA ALA A 50 11.44 8.63 15.50
C ALA A 50 12.30 7.40 15.79
N LYS A 51 11.69 6.30 16.23
CA LYS A 51 12.39 5.04 16.43
C LYS A 51 12.98 4.54 15.12
N LEU A 52 12.18 4.52 14.06
CA LEU A 52 12.61 4.03 12.76
C LEU A 52 13.69 4.94 12.13
N LYS A 53 13.63 6.26 12.37
CA LYS A 53 14.65 7.22 11.92
C LYS A 53 15.99 6.99 12.60
N SER A 54 16.00 6.48 13.84
CA SER A 54 17.26 6.21 14.58
C SER A 54 18.05 5.05 13.99
N ASP A 55 17.37 4.08 13.35
CA ASP A 55 17.99 2.98 12.61
C ASP A 55 17.06 2.55 11.49
N THR A 56 17.46 2.81 10.26
CA THR A 56 16.68 2.47 9.05
C THR A 56 17.20 1.20 8.34
N SER A 57 18.22 0.53 8.86
CA SER A 57 18.96 -0.54 8.18
C SER A 57 18.04 -1.66 7.70
N ASP A 58 17.19 -2.20 8.58
CA ASP A 58 16.28 -3.29 8.22
C ASP A 58 15.26 -2.87 7.15
N LEU A 59 14.75 -1.62 7.23
CA LEU A 59 13.83 -1.09 6.23
C LEU A 59 14.55 -0.88 4.89
N ASP A 60 15.78 -0.39 4.91
CA ASP A 60 16.58 -0.17 3.72
C ASP A 60 16.92 -1.49 3.03
N ASP A 61 17.25 -2.54 3.79
CA ASP A 61 17.50 -3.89 3.26
C ASP A 61 16.21 -4.47 2.62
N PHE A 62 15.05 -4.28 3.25
CA PHE A 62 13.77 -4.69 2.68
C PHE A 62 13.47 -3.96 1.36
N ILE A 63 13.65 -2.64 1.33
CA ILE A 63 13.45 -1.82 0.12
C ILE A 63 14.43 -2.23 -0.98
N GLN A 64 15.68 -2.50 -0.63
CA GLN A 64 16.67 -2.99 -1.59
C GLN A 64 16.24 -4.30 -2.25
N GLY A 65 15.62 -5.23 -1.48
CA GLY A 65 15.01 -6.44 -2.03
C GLY A 65 13.92 -6.16 -3.06
N ILE A 66 13.09 -5.12 -2.80
CA ILE A 66 12.08 -4.65 -3.76
C ILE A 66 12.74 -4.13 -5.04
N GLU A 67 13.77 -3.30 -4.91
CA GLU A 67 14.47 -2.68 -6.05
C GLU A 67 15.21 -3.70 -6.93
N TYR A 68 15.73 -4.78 -6.33
CA TYR A 68 16.39 -5.87 -7.06
C TYR A 68 15.43 -6.84 -7.75
N THR A 69 14.14 -6.79 -7.42
CA THR A 69 13.14 -7.67 -8.04
C THR A 69 13.00 -7.37 -9.53
N GLY A 70 13.30 -8.36 -10.37
CA GLY A 70 13.17 -8.24 -11.82
C GLY A 70 11.73 -8.36 -12.30
N LYS A 71 11.39 -7.67 -13.41
CA LYS A 71 10.03 -7.76 -13.98
C LYS A 71 9.65 -9.18 -14.38
N THR A 72 10.59 -9.96 -14.93
CA THR A 72 10.37 -11.35 -15.35
C THR A 72 10.06 -12.24 -14.15
N GLU A 73 10.77 -12.05 -13.04
CA GLU A 73 10.51 -12.77 -11.79
C GLU A 73 9.11 -12.41 -11.24
N PHE A 74 8.81 -11.13 -11.13
CA PHE A 74 7.49 -10.64 -10.70
C PHE A 74 6.34 -11.21 -11.55
N ASP A 75 6.50 -11.25 -12.88
CA ASP A 75 5.48 -11.75 -13.79
C ASP A 75 5.22 -13.27 -13.67
N ALA A 76 6.16 -14.01 -13.11
CA ALA A 76 6.02 -15.45 -12.87
C ALA A 76 5.26 -15.77 -11.55
N TRP A 77 5.03 -14.79 -10.70
CA TRP A 77 4.35 -14.98 -9.41
C TRP A 77 2.83 -15.10 -9.58
N SER A 78 2.16 -15.68 -8.57
CA SER A 78 0.70 -15.66 -8.52
C SER A 78 0.16 -14.24 -8.40
N ARG A 79 -1.12 -14.04 -8.76
CA ARG A 79 -1.81 -12.77 -8.62
C ARG A 79 -1.70 -12.23 -7.18
N GLU A 80 -1.89 -13.09 -6.18
CA GLU A 80 -1.86 -12.74 -4.76
C GLU A 80 -0.46 -12.38 -4.31
N GLN A 81 0.57 -13.08 -4.78
CA GLN A 81 1.96 -12.74 -4.52
C GLN A 81 2.34 -11.39 -5.11
N GLN A 82 1.91 -11.11 -6.35
CA GLN A 82 2.13 -9.82 -6.99
C GLN A 82 1.45 -8.67 -6.23
N MET A 83 0.20 -8.86 -5.80
CA MET A 83 -0.53 -7.85 -5.04
C MET A 83 0.11 -7.62 -3.66
N ALA A 84 0.43 -8.67 -2.92
CA ALA A 84 1.08 -8.56 -1.62
C ALA A 84 2.43 -7.83 -1.73
N PHE A 85 3.23 -8.15 -2.75
CA PHE A 85 4.49 -7.45 -3.03
C PHE A 85 4.28 -5.95 -3.27
N LEU A 86 3.37 -5.58 -4.14
CA LEU A 86 3.12 -4.18 -4.49
C LEU A 86 2.54 -3.38 -3.31
N ILE A 87 1.68 -4.00 -2.48
CA ILE A 87 1.12 -3.37 -1.28
C ILE A 87 2.23 -3.12 -0.25
N ASN A 88 3.03 -4.14 0.06
CA ASN A 88 4.15 -4.00 1.01
C ASN A 88 5.19 -3.00 0.50
N ALA A 89 5.50 -3.03 -0.80
CA ALA A 89 6.40 -2.06 -1.43
C ALA A 89 5.87 -0.62 -1.28
N TYR A 90 4.61 -0.37 -1.62
CA TYR A 90 3.99 0.95 -1.49
C TYR A 90 4.06 1.46 -0.04
N ASN A 91 3.67 0.62 0.92
CA ASN A 91 3.62 1.00 2.32
C ASN A 91 5.02 1.24 2.90
N ALA A 92 6.00 0.39 2.61
CA ALA A 92 7.39 0.57 3.04
C ALA A 92 8.02 1.83 2.42
N LEU A 93 7.79 2.07 1.13
CA LEU A 93 8.28 3.25 0.43
C LEU A 93 7.60 4.53 0.92
N THR A 94 6.32 4.48 1.31
CA THR A 94 5.65 5.62 1.95
C THR A 94 6.30 5.96 3.28
N ILE A 95 6.60 4.97 4.13
CA ILE A 95 7.36 5.16 5.38
C ILE A 95 8.74 5.76 5.06
N LYS A 96 9.48 5.17 4.11
CA LYS A 96 10.81 5.66 3.71
C LYS A 96 10.78 7.10 3.25
N LEU A 97 9.77 7.48 2.47
CA LEU A 97 9.59 8.86 2.02
C LEU A 97 9.45 9.80 3.23
N ILE A 98 8.58 9.48 4.22
CA ILE A 98 8.46 10.27 5.45
C ILE A 98 9.83 10.40 6.14
N LEU A 99 10.57 9.33 6.28
CA LEU A 99 11.87 9.34 6.97
C LEU A 99 12.92 10.24 6.30
N THR A 100 12.82 10.53 5.01
CA THR A 100 13.81 11.38 4.33
C THR A 100 13.87 12.79 4.91
N GLU A 101 12.76 13.32 5.39
CA GLU A 101 12.66 14.70 5.91
C GLU A 101 12.07 14.78 7.33
N TYR A 102 11.81 13.64 7.95
CA TYR A 102 11.30 13.60 9.33
C TYR A 102 12.22 14.37 10.30
N PRO A 103 11.68 15.22 11.23
CA PRO A 103 10.26 15.37 11.53
C PRO A 103 9.52 16.30 10.56
N VAL A 104 8.28 15.93 10.22
CA VAL A 104 7.34 16.72 9.41
C VAL A 104 5.94 16.59 9.99
N ASP A 105 5.09 17.57 9.77
CA ASP A 105 3.71 17.56 10.26
C ASP A 105 2.76 16.81 9.32
N SER A 106 3.12 16.67 8.03
CA SER A 106 2.31 16.02 7.01
C SER A 106 3.17 15.51 5.84
N ILE A 107 2.73 14.43 5.19
CA ILE A 107 3.33 14.01 3.90
C ILE A 107 3.23 15.12 2.84
N LYS A 108 2.28 16.03 2.95
CA LYS A 108 2.10 17.15 2.03
C LYS A 108 3.17 18.24 2.15
N ASP A 109 3.93 18.24 3.23
CA ASP A 109 5.02 19.19 3.42
C ASP A 109 6.22 18.88 2.50
N TYR A 110 6.19 17.68 1.89
CA TYR A 110 7.15 17.28 0.87
C TYR A 110 6.86 17.96 -0.47
N GLY A 111 7.75 18.86 -0.87
CA GLY A 111 7.71 19.49 -2.19
C GLY A 111 6.64 20.57 -2.32
N GLY A 112 7.10 21.81 -2.50
CA GLY A 112 6.28 23.02 -2.59
C GLY A 112 5.03 22.92 -3.50
N PHE A 113 4.19 23.84 -3.32
CA PHE A 113 2.75 24.02 -3.57
C PHE A 113 2.09 23.44 -4.84
N ILE A 114 2.77 23.01 -5.92
CA ILE A 114 2.04 22.58 -7.14
C ILE A 114 2.78 21.55 -8.01
N VAL A 115 4.10 21.47 -8.02
CA VAL A 115 4.84 20.72 -9.07
C VAL A 115 5.44 19.40 -8.60
N ASN A 116 5.54 19.16 -7.29
CA ASN A 116 6.22 18.00 -6.71
C ASN A 116 5.39 17.34 -5.62
N SER A 117 4.18 16.88 -5.95
CA SER A 117 3.44 16.01 -5.02
C SER A 117 4.33 14.81 -4.64
N PRO A 118 4.43 14.46 -3.34
CA PRO A 118 5.29 13.37 -2.87
C PRO A 118 5.06 12.07 -3.61
N TRP A 119 3.84 11.80 -4.04
CA TRP A 119 3.48 10.58 -4.78
C TRP A 119 4.06 10.51 -6.19
N TYR A 120 4.48 11.62 -6.80
CA TYR A 120 5.08 11.68 -8.15
C TYR A 120 6.61 11.82 -8.12
N ARG A 121 7.22 11.77 -6.93
CA ARG A 121 8.66 11.86 -6.76
C ARG A 121 9.30 10.53 -7.15
N ASN A 122 10.29 10.56 -8.06
CA ASN A 122 11.18 9.44 -8.31
C ASN A 122 12.20 9.36 -7.18
N PHE A 123 12.16 8.30 -6.36
CA PHE A 123 13.08 8.11 -5.24
C PHE A 123 13.49 6.66 -4.98
N PHE A 124 13.01 5.76 -5.81
CA PHE A 124 13.34 4.33 -5.78
C PHE A 124 13.31 3.76 -7.19
N THR A 125 13.84 2.54 -7.36
CA THR A 125 13.74 1.76 -8.59
C THR A 125 12.73 0.63 -8.45
N LEU A 126 11.95 0.38 -9.49
CA LEU A 126 11.09 -0.80 -9.58
C LEU A 126 11.20 -1.40 -10.98
N PHE A 127 11.49 -2.71 -11.04
CA PHE A 127 11.71 -3.42 -12.31
C PHE A 127 12.81 -2.77 -13.18
N GLY A 128 13.85 -2.26 -12.52
CA GLY A 128 15.00 -1.61 -13.18
C GLY A 128 14.72 -0.22 -13.75
N LYS A 129 13.65 0.46 -13.30
CA LYS A 129 13.28 1.83 -13.73
C LYS A 129 13.01 2.73 -12.54
N ASP A 130 13.41 4.00 -12.65
CA ASP A 130 13.01 5.03 -11.70
C ASP A 130 11.48 5.06 -11.58
N SER A 131 10.99 5.06 -10.35
CA SER A 131 9.58 4.83 -10.07
C SER A 131 9.05 5.76 -8.98
N THR A 132 7.73 5.82 -8.90
CA THR A 132 6.96 6.67 -7.99
C THR A 132 5.90 5.85 -7.27
N LEU A 133 5.46 6.32 -6.09
CA LEU A 133 4.30 5.73 -5.41
C LEU A 133 3.06 5.72 -6.30
N ASN A 134 2.84 6.81 -7.04
CA ASN A 134 1.73 6.92 -7.98
C ASN A 134 1.75 5.82 -9.05
N PHE A 135 2.92 5.43 -9.55
CA PHE A 135 3.05 4.34 -10.50
C PHE A 135 2.62 2.99 -9.91
N ILE A 136 3.05 2.70 -8.66
CA ILE A 136 2.64 1.45 -7.98
C ILE A 136 1.11 1.43 -7.79
N GLU A 137 0.54 2.52 -7.26
CA GLU A 137 -0.88 2.57 -6.94
C GLU A 137 -1.76 2.57 -8.20
N HIS A 138 -1.52 3.49 -9.12
CA HIS A 138 -2.46 3.75 -10.22
C HIS A 138 -2.19 2.89 -11.45
N ASP A 139 -0.93 2.69 -11.84
CA ASP A 139 -0.60 1.96 -13.07
C ASP A 139 -0.46 0.45 -12.86
N LEU A 140 0.01 0.03 -11.69
CA LEU A 140 0.14 -1.39 -11.37
C LEU A 140 -1.09 -1.89 -10.62
N LEU A 141 -1.33 -1.47 -9.38
CA LEU A 141 -2.37 -2.05 -8.52
C LEU A 141 -3.77 -1.78 -9.06
N ARG A 142 -4.21 -0.54 -9.15
CA ARG A 142 -5.59 -0.20 -9.53
C ARG A 142 -5.94 -0.64 -10.95
N LYS A 143 -5.05 -0.40 -11.91
CA LYS A 143 -5.30 -0.68 -13.32
C LYS A 143 -5.33 -2.17 -13.64
N GLN A 144 -4.41 -2.95 -13.03
CA GLN A 144 -4.25 -4.36 -13.37
C GLN A 144 -5.18 -5.26 -12.56
N TYR A 145 -5.38 -4.97 -11.26
CA TYR A 145 -6.10 -5.89 -10.38
C TYR A 145 -7.58 -5.52 -10.18
N LYS A 146 -7.96 -4.25 -10.36
CA LYS A 146 -9.35 -3.76 -10.22
C LYS A 146 -10.00 -4.16 -8.90
N GLU A 147 -9.23 -4.11 -7.82
CA GLU A 147 -9.62 -4.48 -6.47
C GLU A 147 -9.88 -3.22 -5.64
N PRO A 148 -11.15 -2.86 -5.32
CA PRO A 148 -11.45 -1.62 -4.61
C PRO A 148 -10.94 -1.60 -3.17
N ARG A 149 -10.73 -2.77 -2.55
CA ARG A 149 -10.20 -2.87 -1.18
C ARG A 149 -8.74 -2.43 -1.07
N LEU A 150 -8.04 -2.26 -2.20
CA LEU A 150 -6.71 -1.62 -2.22
C LEU A 150 -6.71 -0.27 -1.51
N HIS A 151 -7.83 0.47 -1.57
CA HIS A 151 -7.96 1.77 -0.92
C HIS A 151 -8.04 1.71 0.61
N PHE A 152 -8.10 0.53 1.21
CA PHE A 152 -8.10 0.30 2.65
C PHE A 152 -6.79 -0.30 3.17
N VAL A 153 -5.86 -0.64 2.28
CA VAL A 153 -4.57 -1.28 2.61
C VAL A 153 -3.35 -0.48 2.18
N LEU A 154 -3.52 0.49 1.27
CA LEU A 154 -2.47 1.42 0.87
C LEU A 154 -2.50 2.65 1.78
N VAL A 155 -1.37 2.95 2.44
CA VAL A 155 -1.30 4.02 3.42
C VAL A 155 -0.63 5.27 2.88
N CYS A 156 -1.14 6.43 3.27
CA CYS A 156 -0.59 7.74 2.89
C CYS A 156 0.02 8.51 4.08
N ALA A 157 0.34 7.81 5.16
CA ALA A 157 0.95 8.37 6.35
C ALA A 157 0.16 9.50 7.04
N SER A 158 -1.15 9.60 6.83
CA SER A 158 -2.00 10.62 7.48
C SER A 158 -3.01 10.01 8.44
N ARG A 159 -3.51 10.81 9.40
CA ARG A 159 -4.47 10.37 10.42
C ARG A 159 -5.80 9.89 9.84
N SER A 160 -6.28 10.50 8.76
CA SER A 160 -7.51 10.05 8.08
C SER A 160 -7.30 8.91 7.09
N CYS A 161 -6.05 8.47 6.89
CA CYS A 161 -5.73 7.32 6.05
C CYS A 161 -6.26 6.01 6.68
N PRO A 162 -6.55 4.98 5.88
CA PRO A 162 -6.69 3.64 6.43
C PRO A 162 -5.45 3.28 7.25
N PRO A 163 -5.62 2.54 8.36
CA PRO A 163 -4.52 2.23 9.25
C PRO A 163 -3.50 1.29 8.58
N LEU A 164 -2.23 1.58 8.80
CA LEU A 164 -1.18 0.62 8.53
C LEU A 164 -1.29 -0.51 9.56
N ILE A 165 -1.44 -1.74 9.12
CA ILE A 165 -1.45 -2.88 10.03
C ILE A 165 -0.03 -3.23 10.49
N ASN A 166 0.10 -3.84 11.67
CA ASN A 166 1.38 -4.22 12.26
C ASN A 166 1.90 -5.59 11.77
N GLU A 167 1.42 -6.02 10.61
CA GLU A 167 1.90 -7.20 9.90
C GLU A 167 2.03 -6.94 8.39
N ALA A 168 2.88 -7.69 7.72
CA ALA A 168 3.02 -7.64 6.28
C ALA A 168 1.85 -8.33 5.58
N TYR A 169 1.47 -7.85 4.40
CA TYR A 169 0.53 -8.54 3.52
C TYR A 169 1.20 -9.77 2.91
N VAL A 170 0.53 -10.92 2.97
CA VAL A 170 1.05 -12.19 2.42
C VAL A 170 0.01 -12.87 1.54
N ALA A 171 0.44 -13.53 0.48
CA ALA A 171 -0.44 -14.11 -0.52
C ALA A 171 -1.50 -15.04 0.08
N ASP A 172 -1.10 -15.93 0.98
CA ASP A 172 -1.99 -16.95 1.58
C ASP A 172 -3.06 -16.37 2.52
N LYS A 173 -2.88 -15.13 2.99
CA LYS A 173 -3.83 -14.44 3.88
C LYS A 173 -4.46 -13.22 3.22
N LEU A 174 -4.10 -12.89 1.99
CA LEU A 174 -4.41 -11.60 1.38
C LEU A 174 -5.92 -11.30 1.37
N GLU A 175 -6.74 -12.31 1.07
CA GLU A 175 -8.20 -12.15 1.08
C GLU A 175 -8.74 -11.83 2.48
N GLN A 176 -8.25 -12.51 3.51
CA GLN A 176 -8.61 -12.21 4.90
C GLN A 176 -8.11 -10.82 5.32
N GLN A 177 -6.87 -10.47 4.97
CA GLN A 177 -6.29 -9.15 5.27
C GLN A 177 -7.08 -8.02 4.59
N PHE A 178 -7.58 -8.22 3.37
CA PHE A 178 -8.48 -7.28 2.72
C PHE A 178 -9.83 -7.16 3.44
N ALA A 179 -10.42 -8.28 3.86
CA ALA A 179 -11.68 -8.28 4.59
C ALA A 179 -11.53 -7.54 5.92
N ASP A 180 -10.48 -7.85 6.69
CA ASP A 180 -10.20 -7.24 7.99
C ASP A 180 -9.94 -5.72 7.86
N ALA A 181 -9.13 -5.31 6.88
CA ALA A 181 -8.87 -3.90 6.62
C ALA A 181 -10.15 -3.14 6.22
N THR A 182 -11.00 -3.76 5.41
CA THR A 182 -12.29 -3.19 5.00
C THR A 182 -13.23 -3.02 6.19
N THR A 183 -13.38 -4.06 6.99
CA THR A 183 -14.23 -4.05 8.21
C THR A 183 -13.72 -3.02 9.21
N ASN A 184 -12.40 -2.99 9.44
CA ASN A 184 -11.81 -2.04 10.35
C ASN A 184 -12.00 -0.58 9.90
N PHE A 185 -11.77 -0.29 8.61
CA PHE A 185 -11.91 1.07 8.09
C PHE A 185 -13.37 1.55 8.07
N LEU A 186 -14.31 0.70 7.67
CA LEU A 186 -15.74 1.05 7.62
C LEU A 186 -16.39 1.04 9.00
N GLY A 187 -15.87 0.26 9.95
CA GLY A 187 -16.31 0.24 11.34
C GLY A 187 -15.88 1.48 12.14
N ASP A 188 -14.98 2.30 11.62
CA ASP A 188 -14.58 3.56 12.26
C ASP A 188 -15.66 4.63 12.07
N THR A 189 -16.46 4.85 13.11
CA THR A 189 -17.57 5.81 13.10
C THR A 189 -17.11 7.26 13.05
N GLU A 190 -15.85 7.58 13.30
CA GLU A 190 -15.28 8.92 13.09
C GLU A 190 -15.09 9.21 11.60
N ARG A 191 -14.84 8.17 10.80
CA ARG A 191 -14.57 8.29 9.36
C ARG A 191 -15.73 7.88 8.46
N ASN A 192 -16.61 6.98 8.96
CA ASN A 192 -17.70 6.42 8.17
C ASN A 192 -18.89 6.11 9.09
N ARG A 193 -20.06 6.72 8.83
CA ARG A 193 -21.26 6.46 9.63
C ARG A 193 -22.53 6.76 8.84
N PHE A 194 -23.60 6.09 9.20
CA PHE A 194 -24.94 6.38 8.72
C PHE A 194 -25.75 7.08 9.80
N ASP A 195 -26.20 8.29 9.51
CA ASP A 195 -27.10 9.10 10.32
C ASP A 195 -28.54 8.81 9.86
N ALA A 196 -29.18 7.84 10.52
CA ALA A 196 -30.53 7.41 10.17
C ALA A 196 -31.61 8.49 10.43
N GLU A 197 -31.37 9.41 11.36
CA GLU A 197 -32.33 10.47 11.68
C GLU A 197 -32.42 11.49 10.54
N ASN A 198 -31.30 11.76 9.86
CA ASN A 198 -31.21 12.75 8.80
C ASN A 198 -31.07 12.13 7.41
N ASP A 199 -31.16 10.81 7.28
CA ASP A 199 -30.93 10.06 6.04
C ASP A 199 -29.62 10.49 5.32
N LYS A 200 -28.52 10.47 6.07
CA LYS A 200 -27.21 10.89 5.59
C LYS A 200 -26.17 9.79 5.77
N LEU A 201 -25.48 9.50 4.69
CA LEU A 201 -24.31 8.65 4.70
C LEU A 201 -23.06 9.54 4.74
N GLU A 202 -22.39 9.58 5.89
CA GLU A 202 -21.16 10.35 6.09
C GLU A 202 -19.96 9.42 5.89
N LEU A 203 -19.13 9.72 4.91
CA LEU A 203 -18.02 8.86 4.49
C LEU A 203 -16.70 9.62 4.38
N SER A 204 -15.61 8.89 4.57
CA SER A 204 -14.26 9.36 4.24
C SER A 204 -14.14 9.87 2.80
N LYS A 205 -13.29 10.90 2.60
CA LYS A 205 -12.96 11.43 1.26
C LYS A 205 -12.35 10.36 0.32
N ILE A 206 -11.87 9.25 0.81
CA ILE A 206 -11.41 8.10 0.00
C ILE A 206 -12.52 7.66 -0.97
N PHE A 207 -13.76 7.56 -0.51
CA PHE A 207 -14.91 7.22 -1.35
C PHE A 207 -15.23 8.29 -2.42
N LYS A 208 -14.82 9.54 -2.21
CA LYS A 208 -14.92 10.60 -3.21
C LYS A 208 -13.82 10.49 -4.25
N TRP A 209 -12.56 10.33 -3.80
CA TRP A 209 -11.40 10.33 -4.69
C TRP A 209 -11.38 9.10 -5.60
N TYR A 210 -11.74 7.94 -5.06
CA TYR A 210 -11.72 6.65 -5.75
C TYR A 210 -13.12 6.15 -6.14
N LYS A 211 -14.10 7.07 -6.22
CA LYS A 211 -15.51 6.77 -6.52
C LYS A 211 -15.70 5.82 -7.69
N LYS A 212 -14.88 5.94 -8.74
CA LYS A 212 -14.98 5.10 -9.94
C LYS A 212 -14.72 3.63 -9.67
N ASP A 213 -13.80 3.32 -8.77
CA ASP A 213 -13.43 1.94 -8.47
C ASP A 213 -14.54 1.24 -7.66
N PHE A 214 -15.16 1.95 -6.71
CA PHE A 214 -16.30 1.46 -5.95
C PHE A 214 -17.56 1.28 -6.81
N ILE A 215 -17.83 2.23 -7.71
CA ILE A 215 -18.94 2.11 -8.68
C ILE A 215 -18.72 0.93 -9.62
N ALA A 216 -17.50 0.72 -10.10
CA ALA A 216 -17.20 -0.39 -10.99
C ALA A 216 -17.41 -1.76 -10.31
N SER A 217 -17.24 -1.83 -8.98
CA SER A 217 -17.43 -3.04 -8.18
C SER A 217 -18.89 -3.31 -7.82
N ALA A 218 -19.67 -2.29 -7.44
CA ALA A 218 -21.00 -2.47 -6.84
C ALA A 218 -22.10 -1.58 -7.44
N GLY A 219 -21.83 -0.88 -8.53
CA GLY A 219 -22.80 0.00 -9.20
C GLY A 219 -22.95 1.39 -8.56
N SER A 220 -22.76 1.52 -7.25
CA SER A 220 -22.72 2.81 -6.54
C SER A 220 -21.85 2.72 -5.29
N VAL A 221 -21.43 3.87 -4.73
CA VAL A 221 -20.74 3.92 -3.44
C VAL A 221 -21.68 3.43 -2.33
N ASN A 222 -22.94 3.86 -2.35
CA ASN A 222 -23.95 3.42 -1.40
C ASN A 222 -24.09 1.88 -1.36
N ALA A 223 -24.25 1.25 -2.53
CA ALA A 223 -24.35 -0.20 -2.65
C ALA A 223 -23.07 -0.93 -2.21
N TYR A 224 -21.90 -0.31 -2.41
CA TYR A 224 -20.64 -0.88 -1.96
C TYR A 224 -20.51 -0.92 -0.44
N VAL A 225 -20.85 0.18 0.24
CA VAL A 225 -20.63 0.30 1.70
C VAL A 225 -21.77 -0.33 2.53
N ALA A 226 -23.00 -0.40 2.01
CA ALA A 226 -24.16 -0.86 2.76
C ALA A 226 -23.98 -2.20 3.48
N PRO A 227 -23.53 -3.29 2.82
CA PRO A 227 -23.35 -4.59 3.45
C PRO A 227 -22.14 -4.67 4.39
N LEU A 228 -21.28 -3.64 4.39
CA LEU A 228 -20.03 -3.59 5.13
C LEU A 228 -20.13 -2.70 6.38
N MET A 229 -21.17 -1.86 6.48
CA MET A 229 -21.34 -0.93 7.60
C MET A 229 -22.27 -1.44 8.69
N THR A 230 -23.12 -2.41 8.39
CA THR A 230 -24.10 -2.96 9.33
C THR A 230 -24.59 -4.32 8.88
N ASP A 231 -24.99 -5.18 9.83
CA ASP A 231 -25.66 -6.45 9.56
C ASP A 231 -27.20 -6.33 9.53
N ASP A 232 -27.75 -5.15 9.86
CA ASP A 232 -29.18 -4.86 9.82
C ASP A 232 -29.64 -4.66 8.37
N ALA A 233 -30.49 -5.58 7.87
CA ALA A 233 -30.95 -5.58 6.48
C ALA A 233 -31.82 -4.36 6.12
N GLU A 234 -32.57 -3.78 7.08
CA GLU A 234 -33.36 -2.59 6.85
C GLU A 234 -32.44 -1.37 6.69
N ILE A 235 -31.43 -1.26 7.56
CA ILE A 235 -30.43 -0.18 7.47
C ILE A 235 -29.57 -0.36 6.21
N GLN A 236 -29.19 -1.60 5.85
CA GLN A 236 -28.48 -1.83 4.57
C GLN A 236 -29.30 -1.33 3.37
N THR A 237 -30.60 -1.59 3.38
CA THR A 237 -31.51 -1.16 2.31
C THR A 237 -31.57 0.39 2.24
N LEU A 238 -31.65 1.06 3.37
CA LEU A 238 -31.61 2.52 3.44
C LEU A 238 -30.29 3.08 2.92
N ILE A 239 -29.15 2.54 3.39
CA ILE A 239 -27.83 2.97 2.95
C ILE A 239 -27.65 2.73 1.44
N ALA A 240 -28.07 1.58 0.93
CA ALA A 240 -27.94 1.20 -0.48
C ALA A 240 -28.79 2.07 -1.42
N ASN A 241 -29.83 2.73 -0.88
CA ASN A 241 -30.67 3.63 -1.66
C ASN A 241 -29.84 4.82 -2.17
N GLN A 242 -29.81 4.99 -3.51
CA GLN A 242 -29.05 6.06 -4.15
C GLN A 242 -29.59 7.47 -3.86
N GLU A 243 -30.81 7.58 -3.31
CA GLU A 243 -31.40 8.85 -2.86
C GLU A 243 -30.78 9.30 -1.54
N THR A 244 -30.23 8.38 -0.71
CA THR A 244 -29.49 8.72 0.50
C THR A 244 -28.25 9.54 0.17
N LYS A 245 -28.19 10.73 0.75
CA LYS A 245 -27.16 11.71 0.41
C LYS A 245 -25.83 11.39 1.07
N ILE A 246 -24.78 11.28 0.26
CA ILE A 246 -23.42 11.14 0.77
C ILE A 246 -22.85 12.52 1.12
N ARG A 247 -22.40 12.69 2.37
CA ARG A 247 -21.54 13.77 2.82
C ARG A 247 -20.13 13.23 3.01
N PHE A 248 -19.13 13.85 2.38
CA PHE A 248 -17.74 13.49 2.61
C PHE A 248 -17.18 14.30 3.77
N LEU A 249 -16.65 13.59 4.77
CA LEU A 249 -16.06 14.17 5.97
C LEU A 249 -14.75 14.90 5.66
N GLU A 250 -14.31 15.77 6.56
CA GLU A 250 -13.00 16.41 6.45
C GLU A 250 -11.89 15.34 6.55
N TYR A 251 -10.79 15.59 5.84
CA TYR A 251 -9.66 14.66 5.80
C TYR A 251 -8.47 15.29 6.53
N ASP A 252 -8.09 14.67 7.63
CA ASP A 252 -6.94 15.09 8.42
C ASP A 252 -5.65 14.55 7.78
N TRP A 253 -4.85 15.47 7.26
CA TRP A 253 -3.56 15.19 6.64
C TRP A 253 -2.40 15.23 7.62
N SER A 254 -2.63 15.48 8.92
CA SER A 254 -1.58 15.38 9.94
C SER A 254 -0.93 14.01 9.89
N LEU A 255 0.36 13.97 10.12
CA LEU A 255 1.12 12.71 10.12
C LEU A 255 0.57 11.75 11.18
N ASN A 256 0.47 10.48 10.85
CA ASN A 256 0.08 9.43 11.80
C ASN A 256 1.27 9.02 12.72
N ASP A 257 1.93 10.00 13.31
CA ASP A 257 3.06 9.78 14.22
C ASP A 257 2.57 9.48 15.66
N THR A 258 3.28 8.59 16.36
CA THR A 258 3.03 8.31 17.79
C THR A 258 3.31 9.51 18.71
N LYS A 259 4.03 10.53 18.23
CA LYS A 259 4.43 11.73 18.99
C LYS A 259 3.53 12.95 18.79
N GLN A 260 2.46 12.82 18.03
CA GLN A 260 1.52 13.92 17.77
C GLN A 260 0.20 13.79 18.53
#